data_78cfd0b9efa89059f692068399f4b915
#
_entry.id   78cfd0b9efa89059f692068399f4b915
#
_cell.length_a   1.000
_cell.length_b   1.000
_cell.length_c   1.000
_cell.angle_alpha   90.00
_cell.angle_beta   90.00
_cell.angle_gamma   90.00
#
_symmetry.space_group_name_H-M   'P 1'
#
loop_
_entity.id
_entity.type
_entity.pdbx_description
1 polymer ?
#
loop_
_entity_poly.entity_id
_entity_poly.type
_entity_poly.pdbx_seq_one_letter_code
_entity_poly.pdbx_strand_id
1 'polypeptide(L)'
;MTERTKNILLGLSIALLVLACGAFVGVKVNSARWAVKSINMSKEANKAQSSYQKKFNKLQYAVNQDNSRSNNPVLKSMSLQNGSEELITSVGNRFFDTLYTWNSADQFASRKNKLASITDEKLQKNKDVFGNKSAIKMVKATGLTSNFDSAHYWIESVDDHNINAIARVKYNSAYSGSPSGTGIRTYELTYSKDQQKITDLNLLQNSIEQ
;
A
#
# COMPACT_ATOMS: atom_id res chain seq x y z
N MET A 1 -18.44 51.27 -47.91
CA MET A 1 -19.16 50.17 -47.19
C MET A 1 -20.44 50.79 -46.67
N THR A 2 -21.61 50.39 -47.18
CA THR A 2 -22.88 51.01 -46.79
C THR A 2 -23.32 50.58 -45.38
N GLU A 3 -24.08 51.46 -44.71
CA GLU A 3 -24.57 51.18 -43.34
C GLU A 3 -25.31 49.82 -43.22
N ARG A 4 -26.03 49.42 -44.27
CA ARG A 4 -26.69 48.11 -44.37
C ARG A 4 -25.74 46.95 -44.30
N THR A 5 -24.55 47.01 -44.94
CA THR A 5 -23.57 45.93 -44.89
C THR A 5 -22.91 45.83 -43.55
N LYS A 6 -22.70 46.89 -42.81
CA LYS A 6 -22.19 46.88 -41.43
C LYS A 6 -23.15 46.17 -40.46
N ASN A 7 -24.45 46.47 -40.58
CA ASN A 7 -25.47 45.90 -39.71
C ASN A 7 -25.66 44.39 -39.98
N ILE A 8 -25.56 43.97 -41.25
CA ILE A 8 -25.61 42.52 -41.61
C ILE A 8 -24.37 41.79 -41.06
N LEU A 9 -23.19 42.38 -41.17
CA LEU A 9 -21.95 41.79 -40.64
C LEU A 9 -21.97 41.68 -39.11
N LEU A 10 -22.49 42.70 -38.44
CA LEU A 10 -22.68 42.74 -36.98
C LEU A 10 -23.67 41.65 -36.51
N GLY A 11 -24.79 41.51 -37.22
CA GLY A 11 -25.78 40.46 -36.92
C GLY A 11 -25.21 39.03 -37.10
N LEU A 12 -24.41 38.84 -38.15
CA LEU A 12 -23.77 37.55 -38.44
C LEU A 12 -22.70 37.19 -37.39
N SER A 13 -21.94 38.18 -36.93
CA SER A 13 -20.94 37.99 -35.86
C SER A 13 -21.57 37.66 -34.50
N ILE A 14 -22.68 38.29 -34.14
CA ILE A 14 -23.43 37.99 -32.93
C ILE A 14 -24.04 36.58 -32.99
N ALA A 15 -24.62 36.18 -34.13
CA ALA A 15 -25.18 34.85 -34.32
C ALA A 15 -24.08 33.74 -34.20
N LEU A 16 -22.89 33.97 -34.77
CA LEU A 16 -21.78 33.07 -34.65
C LEU A 16 -21.28 32.95 -33.20
N LEU A 17 -21.26 34.05 -32.46
CA LEU A 17 -20.82 34.09 -31.06
C LEU A 17 -21.82 33.33 -30.15
N VAL A 18 -23.11 33.46 -30.38
CA VAL A 18 -24.14 32.72 -29.66
C VAL A 18 -24.04 31.22 -29.94
N LEU A 19 -23.79 30.81 -31.20
CA LEU A 19 -23.61 29.40 -31.57
C LEU A 19 -22.34 28.82 -30.93
N ALA A 20 -21.24 29.57 -30.92
CA ALA A 20 -20.00 29.14 -30.28
C ALA A 20 -20.16 28.97 -28.76
N CYS A 21 -20.86 29.91 -28.08
CA CYS A 21 -21.17 29.80 -26.66
C CYS A 21 -22.08 28.60 -26.35
N GLY A 22 -23.09 28.36 -27.18
CA GLY A 22 -23.99 27.20 -27.03
C GLY A 22 -23.25 25.86 -27.20
N ALA A 23 -22.36 25.76 -28.19
CA ALA A 23 -21.51 24.56 -28.38
C ALA A 23 -20.57 24.33 -27.19
N PHE A 24 -19.96 25.39 -26.67
CA PHE A 24 -19.01 25.29 -25.53
C PHE A 24 -19.74 24.85 -24.25
N VAL A 25 -20.94 25.35 -23.98
CA VAL A 25 -21.75 24.92 -22.83
C VAL A 25 -22.16 23.45 -23.01
N GLY A 26 -22.58 23.06 -24.21
CA GLY A 26 -22.97 21.67 -24.52
C GLY A 26 -21.83 20.69 -24.30
N VAL A 27 -20.58 21.02 -24.71
CA VAL A 27 -19.41 20.20 -24.48
C VAL A 27 -19.07 20.09 -22.98
N LYS A 28 -19.14 21.21 -22.23
CA LYS A 28 -18.89 21.18 -20.78
C LYS A 28 -19.91 20.34 -20.00
N VAL A 29 -21.17 20.46 -20.32
CA VAL A 29 -22.24 19.66 -19.68
C VAL A 29 -22.09 18.19 -20.01
N ASN A 30 -21.74 17.84 -21.24
CA ASN A 30 -21.53 16.47 -21.64
C ASN A 30 -20.29 15.87 -20.98
N SER A 31 -19.16 16.59 -20.93
CA SER A 31 -17.96 16.13 -20.24
C SER A 31 -18.18 15.92 -18.72
N ALA A 32 -18.95 16.79 -18.06
CA ALA A 32 -19.32 16.62 -16.66
C ALA A 32 -20.18 15.36 -16.42
N ARG A 33 -21.13 15.06 -17.33
CA ARG A 33 -21.94 13.82 -17.26
C ARG A 33 -21.07 12.56 -17.43
N TRP A 34 -20.10 12.58 -18.35
CA TRP A 34 -19.19 11.48 -18.54
C TRP A 34 -18.26 11.28 -17.33
N ALA A 35 -17.76 12.36 -16.72
CA ALA A 35 -16.96 12.30 -15.50
C ALA A 35 -17.73 11.67 -14.33
N VAL A 36 -18.98 12.08 -14.10
CA VAL A 36 -19.85 11.50 -13.06
C VAL A 36 -20.12 10.01 -13.35
N LYS A 37 -20.40 9.65 -14.60
CA LYS A 37 -20.65 8.27 -15.01
C LYS A 37 -19.40 7.40 -14.77
N SER A 38 -18.20 7.87 -15.13
CA SER A 38 -16.96 7.14 -14.92
C SER A 38 -16.65 6.94 -13.42
N ILE A 39 -16.89 7.95 -12.58
CA ILE A 39 -16.73 7.84 -11.13
C ILE A 39 -17.70 6.80 -10.54
N ASN A 40 -18.96 6.81 -10.99
CA ASN A 40 -19.95 5.84 -10.50
C ASN A 40 -19.61 4.41 -10.94
N MET A 41 -19.19 4.21 -12.19
CA MET A 41 -18.73 2.91 -12.68
C MET A 41 -17.50 2.42 -11.91
N SER A 42 -16.55 3.31 -11.61
CA SER A 42 -15.38 2.97 -10.79
C SER A 42 -15.77 2.57 -9.36
N LYS A 43 -16.73 3.29 -8.74
CA LYS A 43 -17.25 2.93 -7.41
C LYS A 43 -17.97 1.58 -7.41
N GLU A 44 -18.75 1.29 -8.43
CA GLU A 44 -19.45 0.00 -8.58
C GLU A 44 -18.45 -1.13 -8.81
N ALA A 45 -17.45 -0.93 -9.67
CA ALA A 45 -16.38 -1.89 -9.90
C ALA A 45 -15.60 -2.20 -8.59
N ASN A 46 -15.20 -1.16 -7.84
CA ASN A 46 -14.51 -1.32 -6.56
C ASN A 46 -15.38 -2.04 -5.52
N LYS A 47 -16.69 -1.76 -5.48
CA LYS A 47 -17.64 -2.44 -4.61
C LYS A 47 -17.81 -3.91 -5.00
N ALA A 48 -17.91 -4.20 -6.29
CA ALA A 48 -17.99 -5.57 -6.80
C ALA A 48 -16.71 -6.35 -6.49
N GLN A 49 -15.53 -5.75 -6.73
CA GLN A 49 -14.23 -6.35 -6.42
C GLN A 49 -14.09 -6.62 -4.91
N SER A 50 -14.44 -5.66 -4.06
CA SER A 50 -14.44 -5.84 -2.60
C SER A 50 -15.38 -6.95 -2.14
N SER A 51 -16.58 -7.06 -2.72
CA SER A 51 -17.54 -8.12 -2.39
C SER A 51 -17.05 -9.49 -2.86
N TYR A 52 -16.44 -9.56 -4.04
CA TYR A 52 -15.83 -10.77 -4.58
C TYR A 52 -14.67 -11.22 -3.68
N GLN A 53 -13.77 -10.31 -3.31
CA GLN A 53 -12.65 -10.60 -2.43
C GLN A 53 -13.11 -11.13 -1.07
N LYS A 54 -14.16 -10.54 -0.48
CA LYS A 54 -14.73 -11.04 0.78
C LYS A 54 -15.30 -12.45 0.65
N LYS A 55 -15.99 -12.75 -0.45
CA LYS A 55 -16.51 -14.10 -0.71
C LYS A 55 -15.39 -15.10 -0.95
N PHE A 56 -14.39 -14.72 -1.73
CA PHE A 56 -13.22 -15.53 -2.00
C PHE A 56 -12.47 -15.88 -0.69
N ASN A 57 -12.17 -14.89 0.13
CA ASN A 57 -11.49 -15.09 1.41
C ASN A 57 -12.31 -15.99 2.35
N LYS A 58 -13.64 -15.83 2.37
CA LYS A 58 -14.52 -16.68 3.18
C LYS A 58 -14.49 -18.15 2.71
N LEU A 59 -14.50 -18.38 1.40
CA LEU A 59 -14.40 -19.73 0.82
C LEU A 59 -13.03 -20.33 1.09
N GLN A 60 -11.97 -19.58 0.90
CA GLN A 60 -10.58 -20.00 1.17
C GLN A 60 -10.42 -20.38 2.64
N TYR A 61 -10.94 -19.54 3.56
CA TYR A 61 -10.93 -19.84 4.99
C TYR A 61 -11.69 -21.14 5.32
N ALA A 62 -12.87 -21.34 4.76
CA ALA A 62 -13.66 -22.55 4.98
C ALA A 62 -12.93 -23.79 4.46
N VAL A 63 -12.37 -23.74 3.25
CA VAL A 63 -11.57 -24.84 2.67
C VAL A 63 -10.32 -25.12 3.52
N ASN A 64 -9.61 -24.11 3.97
CA ASN A 64 -8.45 -24.27 4.84
C ASN A 64 -8.83 -24.90 6.19
N GLN A 65 -9.98 -24.50 6.77
CA GLN A 65 -10.48 -25.08 8.01
C GLN A 65 -10.84 -26.57 7.85
N ASP A 66 -11.50 -26.96 6.76
CA ASP A 66 -11.82 -28.35 6.47
C ASP A 66 -10.55 -29.16 6.20
N ASN A 67 -9.61 -28.63 5.43
CA ASN A 67 -8.34 -29.28 5.15
C ASN A 67 -7.47 -29.45 6.40
N SER A 68 -7.50 -28.50 7.33
CA SER A 68 -6.74 -28.60 8.60
C SER A 68 -7.23 -29.77 9.49
N ARG A 69 -8.49 -30.16 9.35
CA ARG A 69 -9.11 -31.30 10.06
C ARG A 69 -8.99 -32.61 9.29
N SER A 70 -8.47 -32.59 8.07
CA SER A 70 -8.31 -33.75 7.21
C SER A 70 -7.27 -34.71 7.79
N ASN A 71 -7.56 -36.00 7.68
CA ASN A 71 -6.58 -37.06 7.96
C ASN A 71 -5.53 -37.22 6.82
N ASN A 72 -5.72 -36.52 5.71
CA ASN A 72 -4.74 -36.49 4.62
C ASN A 72 -3.60 -35.51 4.96
N PRO A 73 -2.34 -35.99 5.11
CA PRO A 73 -1.22 -35.15 5.53
C PRO A 73 -0.89 -34.03 4.52
N VAL A 74 -1.15 -34.25 3.23
CA VAL A 74 -0.92 -33.24 2.19
C VAL A 74 -1.91 -32.10 2.34
N LEU A 75 -3.20 -32.36 2.50
CA LEU A 75 -4.22 -31.33 2.69
C LEU A 75 -4.00 -30.55 3.97
N LYS A 76 -3.61 -31.24 5.05
CA LYS A 76 -3.26 -30.61 6.31
C LYS A 76 -2.05 -29.67 6.18
N SER A 77 -1.00 -30.11 5.50
CA SER A 77 0.20 -29.30 5.25
C SER A 77 -0.11 -28.07 4.40
N MET A 78 -0.87 -28.21 3.32
CA MET A 78 -1.30 -27.09 2.48
C MET A 78 -2.14 -26.06 3.25
N SER A 79 -3.02 -26.52 4.12
CA SER A 79 -3.84 -25.65 4.97
C SER A 79 -3.00 -24.84 5.96
N LEU A 80 -2.00 -25.47 6.60
CA LEU A 80 -1.07 -24.80 7.50
C LEU A 80 -0.25 -23.75 6.76
N GLN A 81 0.20 -24.05 5.56
CA GLN A 81 0.97 -23.12 4.73
C GLN A 81 0.13 -21.90 4.31
N ASN A 82 -1.08 -22.13 3.80
CA ASN A 82 -1.98 -21.05 3.39
C ASN A 82 -2.38 -20.14 4.56
N GLY A 83 -2.73 -20.72 5.72
CA GLY A 83 -3.04 -19.94 6.91
C GLY A 83 -1.84 -19.12 7.43
N SER A 84 -0.63 -19.67 7.28
CA SER A 84 0.61 -18.99 7.64
C SER A 84 0.91 -17.83 6.70
N GLU A 85 0.66 -17.99 5.40
CA GLU A 85 0.84 -16.93 4.40
C GLU A 85 -0.10 -15.74 4.66
N GLU A 86 -1.38 -15.99 4.94
CA GLU A 86 -2.33 -14.94 5.31
C GLU A 86 -1.91 -14.20 6.58
N LEU A 87 -1.48 -14.93 7.60
CA LEU A 87 -1.03 -14.37 8.87
C LEU A 87 0.22 -13.51 8.68
N ILE A 88 1.24 -14.04 8.00
CA ILE A 88 2.48 -13.31 7.73
C ILE A 88 2.22 -12.07 6.86
N THR A 89 1.37 -12.18 5.86
CA THR A 89 0.99 -11.04 5.02
C THR A 89 0.32 -9.94 5.84
N SER A 90 -0.61 -10.30 6.71
CA SER A 90 -1.34 -9.34 7.57
C SER A 90 -0.42 -8.68 8.58
N VAL A 91 0.32 -9.48 9.36
CA VAL A 91 1.21 -8.98 10.42
C VAL A 91 2.41 -8.24 9.82
N GLY A 92 3.00 -8.78 8.76
CA GLY A 92 4.14 -8.21 8.06
C GLY A 92 3.81 -6.86 7.42
N ASN A 93 2.66 -6.74 6.74
CA ASN A 93 2.24 -5.46 6.17
C ASN A 93 2.05 -4.40 7.25
N ARG A 94 1.40 -4.73 8.36
CA ARG A 94 1.27 -3.81 9.50
C ARG A 94 2.64 -3.41 10.08
N PHE A 95 3.56 -4.35 10.17
CA PHE A 95 4.91 -4.12 10.66
C PHE A 95 5.69 -3.20 9.72
N PHE A 96 5.78 -3.56 8.44
CA PHE A 96 6.58 -2.80 7.48
C PHE A 96 5.96 -1.45 7.12
N ASP A 97 4.63 -1.34 7.06
CA ASP A 97 3.96 -0.04 6.92
C ASP A 97 4.36 0.90 8.07
N THR A 98 4.26 0.45 9.32
CA THR A 98 4.67 1.27 10.47
C THR A 98 6.19 1.56 10.48
N LEU A 99 7.02 0.59 10.04
CA LEU A 99 8.47 0.73 10.02
C LEU A 99 8.93 1.73 8.96
N TYR A 100 8.27 1.78 7.81
CA TYR A 100 8.68 2.56 6.65
C TYR A 100 7.83 3.80 6.38
N THR A 101 6.67 4.00 7.04
CA THR A 101 5.83 5.19 6.84
C THR A 101 6.04 6.20 7.97
N TRP A 102 6.78 7.27 7.65
CA TRP A 102 7.03 8.40 8.56
C TRP A 102 7.50 9.63 7.77
N ASN A 103 7.13 10.83 8.24
CA ASN A 103 7.44 12.11 7.60
C ASN A 103 8.15 13.10 8.56
N SER A 104 8.53 12.64 9.74
CA SER A 104 9.24 13.45 10.74
C SER A 104 10.12 12.60 11.62
N ALA A 105 11.11 13.21 12.28
CA ALA A 105 11.98 12.54 13.24
C ALA A 105 11.22 11.95 14.43
N ASP A 106 10.12 12.59 14.86
CA ASP A 106 9.28 12.12 15.96
C ASP A 106 8.49 10.86 15.56
N GLN A 107 7.95 10.84 14.34
CA GLN A 107 7.32 9.62 13.80
C GLN A 107 8.33 8.50 13.62
N PHE A 108 9.53 8.81 13.09
CA PHE A 108 10.62 7.85 12.99
C PHE A 108 10.97 7.25 14.36
N ALA A 109 11.12 8.07 15.40
CA ALA A 109 11.42 7.61 16.75
C ALA A 109 10.28 6.79 17.40
N SER A 110 9.03 7.13 17.10
CA SER A 110 7.84 6.47 17.70
C SER A 110 7.52 5.09 17.11
N ARG A 111 8.14 4.70 15.97
CA ARG A 111 7.88 3.41 15.30
C ARG A 111 8.01 2.21 16.23
N LYS A 112 9.07 2.20 17.03
CA LYS A 112 9.32 1.16 18.03
C LYS A 112 8.13 0.97 18.98
N ASN A 113 7.62 2.04 19.54
CA ASN A 113 6.50 2.00 20.48
C ASN A 113 5.21 1.54 19.81
N LYS A 114 4.96 2.00 18.56
CA LYS A 114 3.78 1.58 17.78
C LYS A 114 3.80 0.09 17.45
N LEU A 115 4.98 -0.50 17.30
CA LEU A 115 5.17 -1.91 16.97
C LEU A 115 5.30 -2.82 18.21
N ALA A 116 5.27 -2.28 19.43
CA ALA A 116 5.46 -3.03 20.66
C ALA A 116 4.47 -4.20 20.85
N SER A 117 3.25 -4.05 20.35
CA SER A 117 2.22 -5.09 20.45
C SER A 117 2.47 -6.30 19.55
N ILE A 118 3.25 -6.15 18.47
CA ILE A 118 3.50 -7.20 17.46
C ILE A 118 4.98 -7.58 17.32
N THR A 119 5.85 -7.06 18.19
CA THR A 119 7.27 -7.43 18.25
C THR A 119 7.64 -7.85 19.67
N ASP A 120 8.62 -8.74 19.79
CA ASP A 120 9.15 -9.12 21.08
C ASP A 120 10.18 -8.09 21.62
N GLU A 121 10.62 -8.28 22.85
CA GLU A 121 11.60 -7.37 23.47
C GLU A 121 12.99 -7.41 22.82
N LYS A 122 13.42 -8.56 22.31
CA LYS A 122 14.71 -8.74 21.63
C LYS A 122 14.74 -7.90 20.37
N LEU A 123 13.71 -8.05 19.52
CA LEU A 123 13.60 -7.28 18.28
C LEU A 123 13.46 -5.78 18.55
N GLN A 124 12.71 -5.40 19.59
CA GLN A 124 12.59 -3.98 19.96
C GLN A 124 13.92 -3.33 20.37
N LYS A 125 14.89 -4.10 20.89
CA LYS A 125 16.22 -3.61 21.23
C LYS A 125 17.16 -3.55 20.02
N ASN A 126 16.73 -4.07 18.85
CA ASN A 126 17.55 -4.10 17.65
C ASN A 126 17.67 -2.68 17.04
N LYS A 127 18.87 -2.11 17.11
CA LYS A 127 19.18 -0.76 16.60
C LYS A 127 19.27 -0.71 15.08
N ASP A 128 19.52 -1.81 14.41
CA ASP A 128 19.57 -1.88 12.95
C ASP A 128 18.17 -1.80 12.34
N VAL A 129 17.16 -2.27 13.06
CA VAL A 129 15.75 -2.17 12.67
C VAL A 129 15.14 -0.81 13.04
N PHE A 130 15.28 -0.40 14.28
CA PHE A 130 14.58 0.79 14.79
C PHE A 130 15.41 2.08 14.77
N GLY A 131 16.69 1.97 14.49
CA GLY A 131 17.62 3.08 14.57
C GLY A 131 18.05 3.43 16.02
N ASN A 132 18.92 4.39 16.13
CA ASN A 132 19.42 4.90 17.39
C ASN A 132 19.29 6.44 17.45
N LYS A 133 19.79 7.05 18.52
CA LYS A 133 19.75 8.52 18.69
C LYS A 133 20.43 9.29 17.53
N SER A 134 21.48 8.72 16.93
CA SER A 134 22.16 9.34 15.78
C SER A 134 21.29 9.28 14.52
N ALA A 135 20.59 8.17 14.28
CA ALA A 135 19.65 8.05 13.18
C ALA A 135 18.49 9.05 13.29
N ILE A 136 17.94 9.25 14.50
CA ILE A 136 16.89 10.27 14.74
C ILE A 136 17.42 11.69 14.44
N LYS A 137 18.66 12.01 14.88
CA LYS A 137 19.28 13.31 14.58
C LYS A 137 19.50 13.50 13.07
N MET A 138 19.94 12.45 12.37
CA MET A 138 20.13 12.48 10.92
C MET A 138 18.79 12.76 10.20
N VAL A 139 17.72 12.02 10.54
CA VAL A 139 16.38 12.23 9.97
C VAL A 139 15.91 13.66 10.20
N LYS A 140 16.11 14.21 11.40
CA LYS A 140 15.77 15.60 11.73
C LYS A 140 16.58 16.62 10.91
N ALA A 141 17.89 16.40 10.75
CA ALA A 141 18.78 17.32 10.06
C ALA A 141 18.56 17.32 8.53
N THR A 142 18.24 16.18 7.96
CA THR A 142 18.08 16.01 6.50
C THR A 142 16.64 16.19 6.01
N GLY A 143 15.66 16.21 6.93
CA GLY A 143 14.24 16.18 6.57
C GLY A 143 13.87 14.92 5.78
N LEU A 144 14.58 13.81 6.02
CA LEU A 144 14.29 12.53 5.37
C LEU A 144 12.90 12.06 5.73
N THR A 145 12.15 11.63 4.72
CA THR A 145 10.82 11.01 4.84
C THR A 145 10.86 9.63 4.21
N SER A 146 9.93 8.78 4.59
CA SER A 146 9.76 7.46 3.99
C SER A 146 8.28 7.08 3.94
N ASN A 147 7.90 6.33 2.92
CA ASN A 147 6.56 5.80 2.74
C ASN A 147 6.63 4.36 2.25
N PHE A 148 5.99 3.46 2.97
CA PHE A 148 5.80 2.08 2.56
C PHE A 148 5.01 2.02 1.25
N ASP A 149 5.43 1.18 0.32
CA ASP A 149 4.72 0.95 -0.94
C ASP A 149 4.04 -0.42 -0.92
N SER A 150 4.84 -1.49 -0.82
CA SER A 150 4.34 -2.86 -0.84
C SER A 150 5.32 -3.83 -0.19
N ALA A 151 4.82 -5.01 0.18
CA ALA A 151 5.65 -6.13 0.56
C ALA A 151 5.11 -7.44 -0.03
N HIS A 152 6.02 -8.31 -0.42
CA HIS A 152 5.73 -9.68 -0.84
C HIS A 152 6.41 -10.66 0.11
N TYR A 153 5.71 -11.74 0.42
CA TYR A 153 6.14 -12.72 1.40
C TYR A 153 6.22 -14.10 0.78
N TRP A 154 7.24 -14.85 1.13
CA TRP A 154 7.40 -16.27 0.79
C TRP A 154 7.66 -17.03 2.08
N ILE A 155 6.81 -18.02 2.37
CA ILE A 155 6.98 -18.88 3.53
C ILE A 155 8.11 -19.87 3.24
N GLU A 156 9.14 -19.86 4.08
CA GLU A 156 10.25 -20.80 4.00
C GLU A 156 9.96 -22.08 4.80
N SER A 157 9.45 -21.91 6.02
CA SER A 157 9.09 -23.04 6.87
C SER A 157 7.99 -22.68 7.86
N VAL A 158 7.22 -23.67 8.24
CA VAL A 158 6.19 -23.60 9.27
C VAL A 158 6.34 -24.79 10.18
N ASP A 159 6.57 -24.56 11.46
CA ASP A 159 6.54 -25.56 12.52
C ASP A 159 5.43 -25.25 13.54
N ASP A 160 5.37 -25.98 14.64
CA ASP A 160 4.33 -25.80 15.66
C ASP A 160 4.42 -24.44 16.37
N HIS A 161 5.60 -23.88 16.47
CA HIS A 161 5.90 -22.67 17.25
C HIS A 161 6.16 -21.44 16.38
N ASN A 162 6.70 -21.63 15.17
CA ASN A 162 7.19 -20.52 14.35
C ASN A 162 6.72 -20.59 12.90
N ILE A 163 6.74 -19.43 12.26
CA ILE A 163 6.66 -19.26 10.82
C ILE A 163 7.89 -18.46 10.41
N ASN A 164 8.70 -19.01 9.52
CA ASN A 164 9.82 -18.32 8.91
C ASN A 164 9.47 -17.93 7.47
N ALA A 165 9.76 -16.70 7.11
CA ALA A 165 9.40 -16.16 5.81
C ALA A 165 10.45 -15.17 5.28
N ILE A 166 10.58 -15.10 3.97
CA ILE A 166 11.27 -14.00 3.29
C ILE A 166 10.26 -12.89 2.99
N ALA A 167 10.61 -11.66 3.32
CA ALA A 167 9.83 -10.46 3.02
C ALA A 167 10.63 -9.54 2.09
N ARG A 168 10.14 -9.30 0.87
CA ARG A 168 10.67 -8.28 -0.04
C ARG A 168 9.81 -7.02 0.07
N VAL A 169 10.40 -5.96 0.62
CA VAL A 169 9.72 -4.71 0.98
C VAL A 169 10.15 -3.59 0.04
N LYS A 170 9.19 -2.92 -0.57
CA LYS A 170 9.38 -1.74 -1.41
C LYS A 170 8.89 -0.51 -0.65
N TYR A 171 9.68 0.55 -0.68
CA TYR A 171 9.35 1.83 -0.03
C TYR A 171 9.95 3.00 -0.81
N ASN A 172 9.35 4.18 -0.68
CA ASN A 172 9.83 5.40 -1.28
C ASN A 172 10.40 6.31 -0.19
N SER A 173 11.52 6.97 -0.46
CA SER A 173 12.14 7.90 0.48
C SER A 173 12.65 9.15 -0.22
N ALA A 174 12.61 10.28 0.48
CA ALA A 174 13.06 11.56 -0.05
C ALA A 174 13.71 12.41 1.05
N TYR A 175 14.79 13.10 0.72
CA TYR A 175 15.29 14.21 1.53
C TYR A 175 14.48 15.46 1.26
N SER A 176 14.45 16.39 2.22
CA SER A 176 13.77 17.68 2.02
C SER A 176 14.30 18.40 0.77
N GLY A 177 13.38 18.75 -0.14
CA GLY A 177 13.71 19.41 -1.40
C GLY A 177 14.30 18.53 -2.51
N SER A 178 14.34 17.21 -2.32
CA SER A 178 14.86 16.25 -3.31
C SER A 178 13.76 15.37 -3.88
N PRO A 179 13.91 14.84 -5.11
CA PRO A 179 13.03 13.82 -5.64
C PRO A 179 13.03 12.56 -4.76
N SER A 180 11.89 11.85 -4.78
CA SER A 180 11.79 10.56 -4.09
C SER A 180 12.53 9.47 -4.86
N GLY A 181 13.27 8.64 -4.14
CA GLY A 181 13.88 7.41 -4.65
C GLY A 181 13.17 6.18 -4.09
N THR A 182 13.17 5.09 -4.84
CA THR A 182 12.59 3.81 -4.43
C THR A 182 13.67 2.90 -3.89
N GLY A 183 13.47 2.41 -2.66
CA GLY A 183 14.31 1.39 -2.04
C GLY A 183 13.60 0.04 -1.98
N ILE A 184 14.38 -1.03 -2.13
CA ILE A 184 13.92 -2.40 -1.95
C ILE A 184 14.81 -3.06 -0.91
N ARG A 185 14.19 -3.68 0.09
CA ARG A 185 14.88 -4.48 1.10
C ARG A 185 14.27 -5.87 1.20
N THR A 186 15.14 -6.85 1.29
CA THR A 186 14.74 -8.25 1.50
C THR A 186 15.16 -8.65 2.92
N TYR A 187 14.22 -9.18 3.66
CA TYR A 187 14.37 -9.62 5.04
C TYR A 187 14.04 -11.09 5.18
N GLU A 188 14.76 -11.76 6.05
CA GLU A 188 14.30 -12.96 6.73
C GLU A 188 13.52 -12.53 7.98
N LEU A 189 12.34 -13.10 8.17
CA LEU A 189 11.40 -12.76 9.24
C LEU A 189 10.97 -14.02 9.96
N THR A 190 11.03 -14.02 11.30
CA THR A 190 10.47 -15.08 12.14
C THR A 190 9.29 -14.56 12.94
N TYR A 191 8.15 -15.23 12.83
CA TYR A 191 6.97 -14.97 13.64
C TYR A 191 6.73 -16.13 14.60
N SER A 192 6.69 -15.85 15.90
CA SER A 192 6.31 -16.82 16.93
C SER A 192 4.81 -16.91 17.09
N LYS A 193 4.25 -18.10 16.88
CA LYS A 193 2.83 -18.40 17.08
C LYS A 193 2.46 -18.32 18.57
N ASP A 194 3.37 -18.75 19.44
CA ASP A 194 3.14 -18.77 20.88
C ASP A 194 3.03 -17.35 21.46
N GLN A 195 3.91 -16.46 21.01
CA GLN A 195 3.92 -15.07 21.45
C GLN A 195 2.99 -14.17 20.63
N GLN A 196 2.55 -14.62 19.45
CA GLN A 196 1.84 -13.84 18.44
C GLN A 196 2.61 -12.58 18.03
N LYS A 197 3.92 -12.71 17.85
CA LYS A 197 4.85 -11.60 17.62
C LYS A 197 5.91 -11.95 16.60
N ILE A 198 6.39 -10.93 15.89
CA ILE A 198 7.65 -11.01 15.14
C ILE A 198 8.80 -11.00 16.17
N THR A 199 9.62 -12.03 16.16
CA THR A 199 10.71 -12.25 17.12
C THR A 199 12.09 -12.05 16.52
N ASP A 200 12.20 -12.18 15.20
CA ASP A 200 13.47 -11.93 14.50
C ASP A 200 13.25 -11.27 13.15
N LEU A 201 14.21 -10.44 12.76
CA LEU A 201 14.23 -9.75 11.47
C LEU A 201 15.68 -9.50 11.06
N ASN A 202 16.12 -10.18 10.02
CA ASN A 202 17.47 -10.07 9.48
C ASN A 202 17.44 -9.47 8.08
N LEU A 203 18.21 -8.42 7.82
CA LEU A 203 18.35 -7.83 6.49
C LEU A 203 19.24 -8.72 5.63
N LEU A 204 18.71 -9.29 4.56
CA LEU A 204 19.45 -10.12 3.60
C LEU A 204 20.02 -9.29 2.46
N GLN A 205 19.23 -8.33 1.95
CA GLN A 205 19.63 -7.52 0.80
C GLN A 205 19.03 -6.11 0.88
N ASN A 206 19.80 -5.13 0.40
CA ASN A 206 19.36 -3.75 0.19
C ASN A 206 19.72 -3.32 -1.23
N SER A 207 18.75 -2.83 -1.99
CA SER A 207 18.94 -2.32 -3.34
C SER A 207 18.10 -1.05 -3.57
N ILE A 208 18.51 -0.25 -4.55
CA ILE A 208 17.82 0.97 -4.97
C ILE A 208 17.38 0.74 -6.42
N GLU A 209 16.10 0.95 -6.72
CA GLU A 209 15.63 1.01 -8.11
C GLU A 209 16.12 2.34 -8.71
N GLN A 210 16.87 2.25 -9.81
CA GLN A 210 17.31 3.40 -10.62
C GLN A 210 16.28 3.71 -11.69
#